data_13df1cc92ff5470a1611bdf43366dcdb
#
_entry.id   13df1cc92ff5470a1611bdf43366dcdb
#
_cell.length_a   1.000
_cell.length_b   1.000
_cell.length_c   1.000
_cell.angle_alpha   90.00
_cell.angle_beta   90.00
_cell.angle_gamma   90.00
#
_symmetry.space_group_name_H-M   'P 1'
#
loop_
_entity.id
_entity.type
_entity.pdbx_description
1 polymer ?
#
loop_
_entity_poly.entity_id
_entity_poly.type
_entity_poly.pdbx_seq_one_letter_code
_entity_poly.pdbx_strand_id
1 'polypeptide(L)'
;LSNSQSVLEELDSENLFLVSLDDSREWFRFHHLFADFLYKQALTKYPPERIRALNQRAARWLSGQRYVTEAIEHALAAQDYEFAAALIGPQSQEWMRRGEVATILQKMKQLPDEIVSKSAGLCIWYGWVYSLGDSPQLADLWSDRAEAVLSPDLQTVMTDPVKFGPELCNAYAQILAIRATTARHQRDYQTSVKLGEQALKIVPDGNVH
;
A
#
# COMPACT_ATOMS: atom_id res chain seq x y z
N LEU A 1 8.95 -27.48 14.71
CA LEU A 1 9.01 -26.11 15.29
C LEU A 1 8.68 -26.05 16.79
N SER A 2 8.58 -27.18 17.46
CA SER A 2 8.26 -27.27 18.91
C SER A 2 9.40 -26.81 19.85
N ASN A 3 10.53 -26.36 19.28
CA ASN A 3 11.71 -25.95 20.09
C ASN A 3 12.11 -24.46 19.87
N SER A 4 11.34 -23.71 19.08
CA SER A 4 11.73 -22.31 18.77
C SER A 4 11.55 -21.40 19.98
N GLN A 5 10.50 -21.61 20.77
CA GLN A 5 10.20 -20.80 21.94
C GLN A 5 11.30 -20.95 22.99
N SER A 6 11.70 -22.20 23.35
CA SER A 6 12.76 -22.44 24.32
C SER A 6 14.12 -21.90 23.89
N VAL A 7 14.41 -21.92 22.56
CA VAL A 7 15.64 -21.33 22.04
C VAL A 7 15.61 -19.80 22.16
N LEU A 8 14.46 -19.15 21.89
CA LEU A 8 14.33 -17.70 22.04
C LEU A 8 14.43 -17.27 23.50
N GLU A 9 13.83 -18.02 24.43
CA GLU A 9 13.93 -17.79 25.87
C GLU A 9 15.37 -17.97 26.39
N GLU A 10 16.09 -18.98 25.91
CA GLU A 10 17.50 -19.19 26.22
C GLU A 10 18.35 -18.01 25.72
N LEU A 11 18.17 -17.58 24.47
CA LEU A 11 18.87 -16.44 23.91
C LEU A 11 18.58 -15.12 24.65
N ASP A 12 17.33 -14.91 25.09
CA ASP A 12 16.93 -13.76 25.91
C ASP A 12 17.61 -13.81 27.30
N SER A 13 17.59 -14.97 27.95
CA SER A 13 18.21 -15.14 29.26
C SER A 13 19.74 -14.95 29.27
N GLU A 14 20.40 -15.28 28.15
CA GLU A 14 21.82 -15.07 27.92
C GLU A 14 22.18 -13.66 27.45
N ASN A 15 21.21 -12.73 27.36
CA ASN A 15 21.39 -11.36 26.84
C ASN A 15 22.03 -11.32 25.44
N LEU A 16 21.67 -12.24 24.56
CA LEU A 16 22.22 -12.35 23.21
C LEU A 16 21.51 -11.40 22.22
N PHE A 17 21.42 -10.12 22.58
CA PHE A 17 20.84 -9.05 21.77
C PHE A 17 19.38 -9.28 21.33
N LEU A 18 18.66 -10.15 22.05
CA LEU A 18 17.25 -10.42 21.89
C LEU A 18 16.48 -9.68 22.97
N VAL A 19 15.36 -9.06 22.62
CA VAL A 19 14.50 -8.31 23.54
C VAL A 19 13.10 -8.86 23.41
N SER A 20 12.48 -9.27 24.53
CA SER A 20 11.05 -9.58 24.56
C SER A 20 10.23 -8.31 24.33
N LEU A 21 9.20 -8.39 23.49
CA LEU A 21 8.32 -7.27 23.16
C LEU A 21 7.00 -7.30 23.94
N ASP A 22 6.72 -8.41 24.62
CA ASP A 22 5.51 -8.64 25.40
C ASP A 22 5.78 -9.41 26.69
N ASP A 23 4.89 -9.29 27.67
CA ASP A 23 5.00 -9.94 28.97
C ASP A 23 4.80 -11.48 28.88
N SER A 24 4.08 -11.94 27.85
CA SER A 24 3.85 -13.37 27.58
C SER A 24 5.04 -14.06 26.93
N ARG A 25 6.08 -13.30 26.54
CA ARG A 25 7.27 -13.80 25.87
C ARG A 25 6.97 -14.60 24.59
N GLU A 26 5.97 -14.17 23.87
CA GLU A 26 5.62 -14.74 22.56
C GLU A 26 6.30 -14.00 21.41
N TRP A 27 6.62 -12.72 21.64
CA TRP A 27 7.22 -11.84 20.64
C TRP A 27 8.60 -11.39 21.08
N PHE A 28 9.57 -11.59 20.18
CA PHE A 28 10.97 -11.21 20.39
C PHE A 28 11.47 -10.39 19.22
N ARG A 29 12.40 -9.50 19.50
CA ARG A 29 13.11 -8.72 18.50
C ARG A 29 14.61 -8.71 18.79
N PHE A 30 15.41 -8.97 17.77
CA PHE A 30 16.84 -8.69 17.88
C PHE A 30 17.09 -7.19 17.94
N HIS A 31 18.11 -6.79 18.73
CA HIS A 31 18.63 -5.43 18.66
C HIS A 31 18.99 -5.10 17.20
N HIS A 32 18.62 -3.90 16.70
CA HIS A 32 18.69 -3.56 15.28
C HIS A 32 20.08 -3.80 14.67
N LEU A 33 21.17 -3.41 15.35
CA LEU A 33 22.54 -3.65 14.86
C LEU A 33 22.86 -5.13 14.71
N PHE A 34 22.37 -5.95 15.62
CA PHE A 34 22.59 -7.39 15.55
C PHE A 34 21.72 -8.04 14.48
N ALA A 35 20.48 -7.59 14.31
CA ALA A 35 19.62 -8.02 13.22
C ALA A 35 20.26 -7.72 11.86
N ASP A 36 20.80 -6.52 11.66
CA ASP A 36 21.51 -6.12 10.44
C ASP A 36 22.75 -6.97 10.19
N PHE A 37 23.52 -7.27 11.26
CA PHE A 37 24.67 -8.16 11.16
C PHE A 37 24.25 -9.57 10.72
N LEU A 38 23.25 -10.16 11.39
CA LEU A 38 22.73 -11.49 11.05
C LEU A 38 22.18 -11.54 9.63
N TYR A 39 21.48 -10.49 9.20
CA TYR A 39 20.96 -10.40 7.84
C TYR A 39 22.10 -10.37 6.80
N LYS A 40 23.15 -9.57 7.04
CA LYS A 40 24.34 -9.57 6.17
C LYS A 40 25.03 -10.93 6.12
N GLN A 41 25.15 -11.60 7.27
CA GLN A 41 25.69 -12.96 7.32
C GLN A 41 24.80 -13.95 6.54
N ALA A 42 23.48 -13.83 6.66
CA ALA A 42 22.56 -14.66 5.90
C ALA A 42 22.71 -14.48 4.40
N LEU A 43 22.83 -13.22 3.92
CA LEU A 43 23.07 -12.92 2.51
C LEU A 43 24.37 -13.52 1.96
N THR A 44 25.40 -13.67 2.80
CA THR A 44 26.67 -14.27 2.42
C THR A 44 26.60 -15.79 2.43
N LYS A 45 25.85 -16.35 3.38
CA LYS A 45 25.81 -17.82 3.67
C LYS A 45 24.80 -18.58 2.81
N TYR A 46 23.70 -17.94 2.45
CA TYR A 46 22.57 -18.58 1.75
C TYR A 46 22.37 -18.01 0.36
N PRO A 47 21.96 -18.83 -0.61
CA PRO A 47 21.65 -18.37 -1.95
C PRO A 47 20.44 -17.42 -1.93
N PRO A 48 20.37 -16.44 -2.85
CA PRO A 48 19.30 -15.44 -2.91
C PRO A 48 17.90 -16.05 -2.93
N GLU A 49 17.71 -17.19 -3.58
CA GLU A 49 16.43 -17.90 -3.67
C GLU A 49 15.94 -18.34 -2.30
N ARG A 50 16.85 -18.79 -1.42
CA ARG A 50 16.49 -19.17 -0.06
C ARG A 50 16.07 -17.96 0.78
N ILE A 51 16.78 -16.84 0.63
CA ILE A 51 16.42 -15.59 1.31
C ILE A 51 15.05 -15.09 0.84
N ARG A 52 14.80 -15.12 -0.48
CA ARG A 52 13.48 -14.77 -1.04
C ARG A 52 12.37 -15.67 -0.47
N ALA A 53 12.57 -16.97 -0.49
CA ALA A 53 11.58 -17.92 0.04
C ALA A 53 11.27 -17.71 1.54
N LEU A 54 12.28 -17.38 2.34
CA LEU A 54 12.09 -17.05 3.76
C LEU A 54 11.26 -15.77 3.93
N ASN A 55 11.60 -14.72 3.18
CA ASN A 55 10.84 -13.46 3.21
C ASN A 55 9.40 -13.65 2.71
N GLN A 56 9.15 -14.44 1.65
CA GLN A 56 7.79 -14.76 1.20
C GLN A 56 6.96 -15.44 2.29
N ARG A 57 7.55 -16.42 2.99
CA ARG A 57 6.86 -17.10 4.10
C ARG A 57 6.56 -16.16 5.26
N ALA A 58 7.53 -15.30 5.62
CA ALA A 58 7.34 -14.29 6.64
C ALA A 58 6.22 -13.30 6.26
N ALA A 59 6.24 -12.79 5.02
CA ALA A 59 5.21 -11.87 4.53
C ALA A 59 3.79 -12.46 4.64
N ARG A 60 3.60 -13.70 4.19
CA ARG A 60 2.29 -14.36 4.26
C ARG A 60 1.84 -14.61 5.68
N TRP A 61 2.74 -15.05 6.57
CA TRP A 61 2.42 -15.28 7.96
C TRP A 61 2.06 -13.97 8.68
N LEU A 62 2.88 -12.92 8.53
CA LEU A 62 2.65 -11.60 9.13
C LEU A 62 1.33 -10.98 8.64
N SER A 63 1.03 -11.10 7.36
CA SER A 63 -0.25 -10.64 6.80
C SER A 63 -1.44 -11.36 7.46
N GLY A 64 -1.34 -12.67 7.67
CA GLY A 64 -2.36 -13.46 8.38
C GLY A 64 -2.54 -13.04 9.85
N GLN A 65 -1.49 -12.53 10.48
CA GLN A 65 -1.51 -12.00 11.86
C GLN A 65 -1.86 -10.49 11.91
N ARG A 66 -2.20 -9.85 10.78
CA ARG A 66 -2.52 -8.41 10.65
C ARG A 66 -1.34 -7.46 10.88
N TYR A 67 -0.11 -7.94 10.83
CA TYR A 67 1.11 -7.11 10.81
C TYR A 67 1.40 -6.69 9.37
N VAL A 68 0.53 -5.84 8.82
CA VAL A 68 0.51 -5.53 7.39
C VAL A 68 1.76 -4.77 6.95
N THR A 69 2.25 -3.84 7.77
CA THR A 69 3.45 -3.04 7.45
C THR A 69 4.69 -3.93 7.32
N GLU A 70 4.88 -4.83 8.28
CA GLU A 70 5.98 -5.79 8.28
C GLU A 70 5.83 -6.81 7.15
N ALA A 71 4.60 -7.23 6.85
CA ALA A 71 4.31 -8.10 5.72
C ALA A 71 4.71 -7.46 4.39
N ILE A 72 4.45 -6.16 4.20
CA ILE A 72 4.87 -5.39 3.02
C ILE A 72 6.39 -5.36 2.91
N GLU A 73 7.12 -5.10 4.00
CA GLU A 73 8.59 -5.08 4.00
C GLU A 73 9.17 -6.42 3.53
N HIS A 74 8.67 -7.51 4.08
CA HIS A 74 9.09 -8.85 3.69
C HIS A 74 8.69 -9.22 2.26
N ALA A 75 7.51 -8.80 1.78
CA ALA A 75 7.09 -9.02 0.42
C ALA A 75 8.00 -8.29 -0.59
N LEU A 76 8.33 -7.03 -0.32
CA LEU A 76 9.25 -6.22 -1.12
C LEU A 76 10.67 -6.82 -1.11
N ALA A 77 11.17 -7.23 0.06
CA ALA A 77 12.48 -7.90 0.20
C ALA A 77 12.54 -9.24 -0.56
N ALA A 78 11.41 -9.93 -0.67
CA ALA A 78 11.26 -11.15 -1.45
C ALA A 78 11.11 -10.90 -2.96
N GLN A 79 10.92 -9.65 -3.38
CA GLN A 79 10.52 -9.28 -4.75
C GLN A 79 9.17 -9.91 -5.16
N ASP A 80 8.30 -10.21 -4.18
CA ASP A 80 6.93 -10.66 -4.40
C ASP A 80 6.04 -9.42 -4.58
N TYR A 81 6.26 -8.72 -5.71
CA TYR A 81 5.67 -7.41 -5.97
C TYR A 81 4.15 -7.45 -6.10
N GLU A 82 3.59 -8.54 -6.61
CA GLU A 82 2.13 -8.71 -6.68
C GLU A 82 1.52 -8.78 -5.28
N PHE A 83 2.13 -9.56 -4.38
CA PHE A 83 1.66 -9.65 -3.00
C PHE A 83 1.88 -8.33 -2.25
N ALA A 84 3.02 -7.68 -2.43
CA ALA A 84 3.28 -6.36 -1.86
C ALA A 84 2.24 -5.33 -2.33
N ALA A 85 1.93 -5.29 -3.62
CA ALA A 85 0.93 -4.40 -4.22
C ALA A 85 -0.47 -4.63 -3.64
N ALA A 86 -0.87 -5.90 -3.47
CA ALA A 86 -2.15 -6.28 -2.86
C ALA A 86 -2.28 -5.82 -1.40
N LEU A 87 -1.17 -5.71 -0.67
CA LEU A 87 -1.16 -5.19 0.70
C LEU A 87 -1.06 -3.66 0.76
N ILE A 88 -0.23 -3.04 -0.11
CA ILE A 88 -0.01 -1.59 -0.14
C ILE A 88 -1.31 -0.85 -0.48
N GLY A 89 -2.08 -1.34 -1.45
CA GLY A 89 -3.31 -0.69 -1.87
C GLY A 89 -4.26 -0.40 -0.70
N PRO A 90 -4.78 -1.41 0.00
CA PRO A 90 -5.66 -1.21 1.16
C PRO A 90 -4.99 -0.45 2.31
N GLN A 91 -3.69 -0.71 2.58
CA GLN A 91 -2.97 -0.04 3.66
C GLN A 91 -2.75 1.45 3.40
N SER A 92 -2.72 1.87 2.13
CA SER A 92 -2.56 3.28 1.75
C SER A 92 -3.70 4.16 2.28
N GLN A 93 -4.91 3.64 2.42
CA GLN A 93 -6.03 4.36 3.04
C GLN A 93 -5.73 4.72 4.50
N GLU A 94 -5.21 3.78 5.27
CA GLU A 94 -4.86 4.02 6.68
C GLU A 94 -3.67 4.97 6.81
N TRP A 95 -2.65 4.83 5.97
CA TRP A 95 -1.53 5.77 5.92
C TRP A 95 -1.98 7.19 5.54
N MET A 96 -2.88 7.32 4.56
CA MET A 96 -3.45 8.62 4.18
C MET A 96 -4.21 9.25 5.35
N ARG A 97 -5.05 8.49 6.05
CA ARG A 97 -5.81 8.94 7.21
C ARG A 97 -4.90 9.44 8.37
N ARG A 98 -3.71 8.85 8.50
CA ARG A 98 -2.68 9.26 9.48
C ARG A 98 -1.79 10.40 8.99
N GLY A 99 -1.94 10.85 7.75
CA GLY A 99 -1.06 11.85 7.14
C GLY A 99 0.32 11.31 6.73
N GLU A 100 0.49 10.00 6.67
CA GLU A 100 1.75 9.32 6.32
C GLU A 100 1.96 9.24 4.79
N VAL A 101 1.74 10.35 4.09
CA VAL A 101 1.81 10.43 2.61
C VAL A 101 3.19 10.02 2.07
N ALA A 102 4.26 10.40 2.79
CA ALA A 102 5.62 10.03 2.41
C ALA A 102 5.84 8.51 2.45
N THR A 103 5.23 7.81 3.40
CA THR A 103 5.29 6.34 3.51
C THR A 103 4.64 5.68 2.31
N ILE A 104 3.46 6.15 1.88
CA ILE A 104 2.78 5.64 0.68
C ILE A 104 3.72 5.73 -0.52
N LEU A 105 4.27 6.93 -0.77
CA LEU A 105 5.15 7.16 -1.91
C LEU A 105 6.43 6.31 -1.84
N GLN A 106 7.02 6.17 -0.65
CA GLN A 106 8.22 5.37 -0.43
C GLN A 106 7.98 3.89 -0.74
N LYS A 107 6.85 3.33 -0.30
CA LYS A 107 6.52 1.92 -0.55
C LYS A 107 6.16 1.67 -2.01
N MET A 108 5.37 2.54 -2.59
CA MET A 108 4.96 2.40 -3.99
C MET A 108 6.13 2.54 -4.97
N LYS A 109 7.13 3.40 -4.68
CA LYS A 109 8.36 3.53 -5.50
C LYS A 109 9.23 2.26 -5.53
N GLN A 110 9.03 1.33 -4.61
CA GLN A 110 9.72 0.04 -4.61
C GLN A 110 9.04 -1.00 -5.52
N LEU A 111 7.81 -0.72 -5.99
CA LEU A 111 7.11 -1.57 -6.93
C LEU A 111 7.55 -1.25 -8.37
N PRO A 112 7.71 -2.27 -9.23
CA PRO A 112 7.89 -2.07 -10.66
C PRO A 112 6.70 -1.32 -11.29
N ASP A 113 6.97 -0.43 -12.26
CA ASP A 113 5.92 0.36 -12.94
C ASP A 113 4.86 -0.53 -13.61
N GLU A 114 5.27 -1.71 -14.10
CA GLU A 114 4.36 -2.71 -14.68
C GLU A 114 3.32 -3.25 -13.69
N ILE A 115 3.67 -3.35 -12.42
CA ILE A 115 2.74 -3.81 -11.37
C ILE A 115 1.79 -2.66 -11.00
N VAL A 116 2.33 -1.46 -10.83
CA VAL A 116 1.53 -0.28 -10.47
C VAL A 116 0.53 0.04 -11.57
N SER A 117 0.97 0.10 -12.83
CA SER A 117 0.14 0.49 -13.97
C SER A 117 -1.00 -0.49 -14.29
N LYS A 118 -0.94 -1.73 -13.81
CA LYS A 118 -2.03 -2.71 -13.92
C LYS A 118 -3.07 -2.61 -12.81
N SER A 119 -2.83 -1.81 -11.78
CA SER A 119 -3.71 -1.67 -10.63
C SER A 119 -4.33 -0.28 -10.58
N ALA A 120 -5.62 -0.17 -10.92
CA ALA A 120 -6.35 1.09 -10.81
C ALA A 120 -6.24 1.69 -9.39
N GLY A 121 -6.34 0.86 -8.35
CA GLY A 121 -6.21 1.29 -6.95
C GLY A 121 -4.85 1.91 -6.63
N LEU A 122 -3.74 1.33 -7.10
CA LEU A 122 -2.41 1.92 -6.89
C LEU A 122 -2.24 3.21 -7.70
N CYS A 123 -2.73 3.25 -8.95
CA CYS A 123 -2.73 4.47 -9.74
C CYS A 123 -3.51 5.60 -9.06
N ILE A 124 -4.68 5.30 -8.48
CA ILE A 124 -5.48 6.25 -7.70
C ILE A 124 -4.68 6.78 -6.50
N TRP A 125 -3.98 5.91 -5.75
CA TRP A 125 -3.15 6.36 -4.63
C TRP A 125 -1.99 7.26 -5.05
N TYR A 126 -1.32 6.97 -6.17
CA TYR A 126 -0.35 7.90 -6.75
C TYR A 126 -1.01 9.25 -7.13
N GLY A 127 -2.18 9.20 -7.76
CA GLY A 127 -2.96 10.40 -8.07
C GLY A 127 -3.22 11.25 -6.82
N TRP A 128 -3.69 10.64 -5.72
CA TRP A 128 -3.90 11.33 -4.45
C TRP A 128 -2.63 11.94 -3.88
N VAL A 129 -1.54 11.17 -3.82
CA VAL A 129 -0.26 11.66 -3.29
C VAL A 129 0.23 12.88 -4.05
N TYR A 130 0.16 12.86 -5.39
CA TYR A 130 0.60 13.97 -6.23
C TYR A 130 -0.39 15.14 -6.26
N SER A 131 -1.69 14.91 -6.07
CA SER A 131 -2.68 15.98 -5.99
C SER A 131 -2.58 16.81 -4.71
N LEU A 132 -2.04 16.23 -3.62
CA LEU A 132 -1.78 16.93 -2.35
C LEU A 132 -0.43 17.65 -2.35
N GLY A 133 0.44 17.36 -3.31
CA GLY A 133 1.74 17.99 -3.49
C GLY A 133 1.76 19.02 -4.62
N ASP A 134 2.96 19.48 -4.98
CA ASP A 134 3.17 20.51 -6.01
C ASP A 134 3.32 19.93 -7.44
N SER A 135 2.68 18.79 -7.73
CA SER A 135 2.87 18.07 -9.00
C SER A 135 1.53 17.70 -9.66
N PRO A 136 0.68 18.67 -10.01
CA PRO A 136 -0.63 18.40 -10.57
C PRO A 136 -0.59 17.58 -11.88
N GLN A 137 0.43 17.76 -12.71
CA GLN A 137 0.59 17.00 -13.94
C GLN A 137 0.80 15.50 -13.69
N LEU A 138 1.47 15.14 -12.58
CA LEU A 138 1.63 13.74 -12.19
C LEU A 138 0.33 13.17 -11.64
N ALA A 139 -0.47 13.98 -10.93
CA ALA A 139 -1.77 13.55 -10.46
C ALA A 139 -2.71 13.20 -11.62
N ASP A 140 -2.73 14.05 -12.66
CA ASP A 140 -3.52 13.81 -13.88
C ASP A 140 -3.02 12.57 -14.63
N LEU A 141 -1.70 12.42 -14.83
CA LEU A 141 -1.11 11.24 -15.47
C LEU A 141 -1.52 9.93 -14.77
N TRP A 142 -1.47 9.89 -13.43
CA TRP A 142 -1.85 8.70 -12.70
C TRP A 142 -3.36 8.46 -12.68
N SER A 143 -4.17 9.54 -12.75
CA SER A 143 -5.62 9.43 -12.94
C SER A 143 -5.96 8.82 -14.32
N ASP A 144 -5.27 9.24 -15.38
CA ASP A 144 -5.45 8.69 -16.73
C ASP A 144 -5.04 7.20 -16.78
N ARG A 145 -3.93 6.83 -16.11
CA ARG A 145 -3.52 5.42 -15.96
C ARG A 145 -4.56 4.59 -15.21
N ALA A 146 -5.17 5.15 -14.17
CA ALA A 146 -6.23 4.47 -13.43
C ALA A 146 -7.46 4.23 -14.31
N GLU A 147 -7.89 5.24 -15.07
CA GLU A 147 -9.01 5.09 -16.01
C GLU A 147 -8.73 4.05 -17.09
N ALA A 148 -7.51 3.99 -17.63
CA ALA A 148 -7.15 3.01 -18.65
C ALA A 148 -7.27 1.54 -18.19
N VAL A 149 -7.21 1.30 -16.87
CA VAL A 149 -7.37 -0.05 -16.29
C VAL A 149 -8.85 -0.37 -15.98
N LEU A 150 -9.67 0.66 -15.75
CA LEU A 150 -11.08 0.48 -15.38
C LEU A 150 -11.97 0.19 -16.60
N SER A 151 -12.95 -0.66 -16.43
CA SER A 151 -13.95 -0.97 -17.46
C SER A 151 -15.29 -1.29 -16.79
N PRO A 152 -16.40 -0.78 -17.29
CA PRO A 152 -16.55 0.14 -18.43
C PRO A 152 -16.05 1.55 -18.09
N ASP A 153 -15.95 2.42 -19.12
CA ASP A 153 -15.48 3.80 -18.98
C ASP A 153 -16.39 4.67 -18.09
N LEU A 154 -15.85 5.82 -17.64
CA LEU A 154 -16.56 6.76 -16.77
C LEU A 154 -17.91 7.19 -17.34
N GLN A 155 -17.97 7.50 -18.66
CA GLN A 155 -19.20 7.99 -19.28
C GLN A 155 -20.32 6.94 -19.19
N THR A 156 -19.98 5.68 -19.41
CA THR A 156 -20.90 4.56 -19.27
C THR A 156 -21.38 4.40 -17.83
N VAL A 157 -20.46 4.48 -16.85
CA VAL A 157 -20.80 4.38 -15.41
C VAL A 157 -21.70 5.53 -14.98
N MET A 158 -21.45 6.76 -15.45
CA MET A 158 -22.26 7.93 -15.14
C MET A 158 -23.70 7.85 -15.67
N THR A 159 -23.95 7.03 -16.69
CA THR A 159 -25.31 6.90 -17.26
C THR A 159 -26.23 6.14 -16.31
N ASP A 160 -25.75 5.11 -15.64
CA ASP A 160 -26.50 4.31 -14.67
C ASP A 160 -25.57 3.74 -13.58
N PRO A 161 -25.15 4.56 -12.59
CA PRO A 161 -24.22 4.14 -11.55
C PRO A 161 -24.70 2.92 -10.74
N VAL A 162 -26.01 2.77 -10.57
CA VAL A 162 -26.61 1.67 -9.77
C VAL A 162 -26.35 0.30 -10.42
N LYS A 163 -26.20 0.27 -11.74
CA LYS A 163 -25.89 -0.95 -12.50
C LYS A 163 -24.47 -1.47 -12.25
N PHE A 164 -23.57 -0.58 -11.89
CA PHE A 164 -22.16 -0.91 -11.68
C PHE A 164 -21.88 -0.94 -10.17
N GLY A 165 -21.20 -1.94 -9.68
CA GLY A 165 -20.98 -2.13 -8.24
C GLY A 165 -20.30 -0.94 -7.55
N PRO A 166 -20.43 -0.82 -6.24
CA PRO A 166 -19.93 0.32 -5.46
C PRO A 166 -18.41 0.52 -5.59
N GLU A 167 -17.66 -0.54 -5.81
CA GLU A 167 -16.20 -0.49 -5.97
C GLU A 167 -15.79 0.30 -7.22
N LEU A 168 -16.43 0.05 -8.36
CA LEU A 168 -16.14 0.75 -9.61
C LEU A 168 -16.58 2.22 -9.52
N CYS A 169 -17.77 2.48 -9.00
CA CYS A 169 -18.26 3.84 -8.77
C CYS A 169 -17.32 4.63 -7.85
N ASN A 170 -16.87 4.02 -6.76
CA ASN A 170 -15.92 4.64 -5.83
C ASN A 170 -14.56 4.91 -6.49
N ALA A 171 -14.06 4.01 -7.34
CA ALA A 171 -12.81 4.25 -8.07
C ALA A 171 -12.91 5.49 -8.98
N TYR A 172 -13.98 5.61 -9.76
CA TYR A 172 -14.21 6.80 -10.60
C TYR A 172 -14.46 8.07 -9.78
N ALA A 173 -15.20 7.97 -8.67
CA ALA A 173 -15.40 9.11 -7.77
C ALA A 173 -14.07 9.63 -7.23
N GLN A 174 -13.16 8.76 -6.85
CA GLN A 174 -11.82 9.14 -6.41
C GLN A 174 -11.00 9.81 -7.52
N ILE A 175 -11.04 9.30 -8.75
CA ILE A 175 -10.37 9.92 -9.90
C ILE A 175 -10.90 11.33 -10.15
N LEU A 176 -12.22 11.51 -10.14
CA LEU A 176 -12.84 12.82 -10.27
C LEU A 176 -12.46 13.76 -9.13
N ALA A 177 -12.39 13.28 -7.91
CA ALA A 177 -11.98 14.06 -6.75
C ALA A 177 -10.50 14.47 -6.79
N ILE A 178 -9.61 13.60 -7.29
CA ILE A 178 -8.20 13.92 -7.55
C ILE A 178 -8.12 15.06 -8.56
N ARG A 179 -8.79 14.93 -9.73
CA ARG A 179 -8.81 15.96 -10.76
C ARG A 179 -9.45 17.28 -10.29
N ALA A 180 -10.50 17.21 -9.47
CA ALA A 180 -11.10 18.38 -8.84
C ALA A 180 -10.11 19.11 -7.92
N THR A 181 -9.33 18.35 -7.14
CA THR A 181 -8.28 18.89 -6.26
C THR A 181 -7.17 19.54 -7.09
N THR A 182 -6.74 18.89 -8.15
CA THR A 182 -5.74 19.42 -9.09
C THR A 182 -6.21 20.73 -9.75
N ALA A 183 -7.44 20.77 -10.27
CA ALA A 183 -8.04 21.97 -10.86
C ALA A 183 -8.10 23.13 -9.85
N ARG A 184 -8.44 22.85 -8.60
CA ARG A 184 -8.44 23.86 -7.52
C ARG A 184 -7.03 24.43 -7.27
N HIS A 185 -6.00 23.61 -7.27
CA HIS A 185 -4.61 24.09 -7.12
C HIS A 185 -4.18 24.95 -8.32
N GLN A 186 -4.68 24.66 -9.50
CA GLN A 186 -4.48 25.46 -10.72
C GLN A 186 -5.38 26.71 -10.77
N ARG A 187 -6.21 26.96 -9.74
CA ARG A 187 -7.19 28.05 -9.63
C ARG A 187 -8.34 27.96 -10.67
N ASP A 188 -8.54 26.82 -11.28
CA ASP A 188 -9.73 26.53 -12.10
C ASP A 188 -10.87 26.02 -11.23
N TYR A 189 -11.53 26.96 -10.55
CA TYR A 189 -12.61 26.64 -9.61
C TYR A 189 -13.86 26.10 -10.33
N GLN A 190 -14.11 26.53 -11.58
CA GLN A 190 -15.26 26.04 -12.35
C GLN A 190 -15.13 24.53 -12.62
N THR A 191 -14.00 24.13 -13.17
CA THR A 191 -13.71 22.72 -13.42
C THR A 191 -13.71 21.92 -12.11
N SER A 192 -13.12 22.45 -11.03
CA SER A 192 -13.10 21.80 -9.72
C SER A 192 -14.51 21.49 -9.20
N VAL A 193 -15.44 22.47 -9.23
CA VAL A 193 -16.83 22.28 -8.80
C VAL A 193 -17.54 21.25 -9.68
N LYS A 194 -17.43 21.38 -11.01
CA LYS A 194 -18.05 20.43 -11.95
C LYS A 194 -17.62 18.99 -11.71
N LEU A 195 -16.31 18.76 -11.52
CA LEU A 195 -15.77 17.41 -11.25
C LEU A 195 -16.21 16.89 -9.90
N GLY A 196 -16.28 17.74 -8.88
CA GLY A 196 -16.81 17.38 -7.56
C GLY A 196 -18.28 16.96 -7.59
N GLU A 197 -19.11 17.70 -8.33
CA GLU A 197 -20.52 17.34 -8.54
C GLU A 197 -20.68 16.02 -9.30
N GLN A 198 -19.82 15.75 -10.28
CA GLN A 198 -19.81 14.48 -10.99
C GLN A 198 -19.43 13.33 -10.05
N ALA A 199 -18.41 13.51 -9.20
CA ALA A 199 -18.00 12.51 -8.21
C ALA A 199 -19.17 12.16 -7.27
N LEU A 200 -19.89 13.16 -6.75
CA LEU A 200 -21.01 12.94 -5.85
C LEU A 200 -22.18 12.18 -6.50
N LYS A 201 -22.40 12.37 -7.82
CA LYS A 201 -23.49 11.68 -8.53
C LYS A 201 -23.28 10.18 -8.70
N ILE A 202 -22.02 9.72 -8.70
CA ILE A 202 -21.69 8.31 -8.89
C ILE A 202 -21.40 7.55 -7.59
N VAL A 203 -21.25 8.26 -6.47
CA VAL A 203 -21.11 7.61 -5.17
C VAL A 203 -22.49 7.09 -4.74
N PRO A 204 -22.64 5.78 -4.44
CA PRO A 204 -23.90 5.25 -3.94
C PRO A 204 -24.31 5.91 -2.61
N ASP A 205 -25.60 6.21 -2.44
CA ASP A 205 -26.15 6.72 -1.17
C ASP A 205 -25.77 5.80 -0.01
N GLY A 206 -25.03 6.32 0.96
CA GLY A 206 -24.56 5.59 2.15
C GLY A 206 -23.04 5.46 2.31
N ASN A 207 -22.23 5.87 1.34
CA ASN A 207 -20.76 5.80 1.43
C ASN A 207 -20.07 7.17 1.56
N VAL A 208 -20.76 8.17 2.12
CA VAL A 208 -20.11 9.44 2.52
C VAL A 208 -19.56 9.24 3.93
N HIS A 209 -18.36 8.68 4.03
CA HIS A 209 -17.60 8.62 5.29
C HIS A 209 -16.26 9.33 5.15
#